data_030d4793c438d4bcbb134dca08cc1aab
#
_entry.id   030d4793c438d4bcbb134dca08cc1aab
#
_cell.length_a   1.000
_cell.length_b   1.000
_cell.length_c   1.000
_cell.angle_alpha   90.00
_cell.angle_beta   90.00
_cell.angle_gamma   90.00
#
_symmetry.space_group_name_H-M   'P 1'
#
loop_
_entity.id
_entity.type
_entity.pdbx_description
1 polymer ?
#
loop_
_entity_poly.entity_id
_entity_poly.type
_entity_poly.pdbx_seq_one_letter_code
_entity_poly.pdbx_strand_id
1 'polypeptide(L)'
;MGVMVEFPANGTTAGGYLVVPETGSGPGVVVLQEWWGLVPQIKGVCDRLAGEGFVALAPDLYHGEMAEHTEMDRAGELMTGLPPEQAARDMSAAIDFLLDHDATTGDAVGVTGFCMGGMLTLLIAALEGDRVAAAAPFYGAPLGDGAPDWSGLSAAVEGHLAENDDFFPPEAINALGADLREAGRDVVF
;
A
#
# COMPACT_ATOMS: atom_id res chain seq x y z
N MET A 1 15.23 -3.43 13.65
CA MET A 1 14.96 -4.66 12.85
C MET A 1 13.56 -5.13 13.20
N GLY A 2 12.74 -5.34 12.20
CA GLY A 2 11.33 -5.69 12.39
C GLY A 2 11.10 -7.17 12.68
N VAL A 3 9.85 -7.52 12.90
CA VAL A 3 9.38 -8.87 13.21
C VAL A 3 8.22 -9.25 12.30
N MET A 4 8.09 -10.54 12.00
CA MET A 4 6.87 -11.04 11.37
C MET A 4 5.77 -11.13 12.42
N VAL A 5 4.59 -10.61 12.09
CA VAL A 5 3.39 -10.61 12.93
C VAL A 5 2.24 -11.28 12.21
N GLU A 6 1.27 -11.76 12.97
CA GLU A 6 -0.01 -12.24 12.45
C GLU A 6 -1.14 -11.42 13.08
N PHE A 7 -2.18 -11.14 12.28
CA PHE A 7 -3.34 -10.38 12.72
C PHE A 7 -4.64 -10.91 12.11
N PRO A 8 -5.78 -10.74 12.79
CA PRO A 8 -7.07 -11.16 12.27
C PRO A 8 -7.45 -10.39 10.99
N ALA A 9 -7.95 -11.10 9.98
CA ALA A 9 -8.40 -10.52 8.72
C ALA A 9 -9.78 -11.07 8.35
N ASN A 10 -10.83 -10.54 8.99
CA ASN A 10 -12.24 -10.85 8.73
C ASN A 10 -12.53 -12.35 8.50
N GLY A 11 -12.29 -13.16 9.56
CA GLY A 11 -12.53 -14.61 9.56
C GLY A 11 -11.36 -15.47 9.10
N THR A 12 -10.24 -14.83 8.73
CA THR A 12 -8.96 -15.46 8.42
C THR A 12 -7.84 -14.81 9.21
N THR A 13 -6.59 -15.23 8.97
CA THR A 13 -5.38 -14.61 9.53
C THR A 13 -4.54 -14.10 8.38
N ALA A 14 -4.10 -12.86 8.44
CA ALA A 14 -3.07 -12.29 7.58
C ALA A 14 -1.75 -12.15 8.34
N GLY A 15 -0.65 -12.10 7.61
CA GLY A 15 0.67 -11.86 8.15
C GLY A 15 1.26 -10.56 7.63
N GLY A 16 2.35 -10.11 8.27
CA GLY A 16 3.07 -8.94 7.80
C GLY A 16 4.39 -8.72 8.54
N TYR A 17 5.19 -7.80 8.02
CA TYR A 17 6.45 -7.38 8.62
C TYR A 17 6.27 -6.04 9.33
N LEU A 18 6.34 -6.05 10.65
CA LEU A 18 6.17 -4.88 11.53
C LEU A 18 7.52 -4.34 11.99
N VAL A 19 7.69 -3.03 11.92
CA VAL A 19 8.83 -2.33 12.52
C VAL A 19 8.32 -1.17 13.37
N VAL A 20 8.70 -1.16 14.64
CA VAL A 20 8.45 -0.04 15.55
C VAL A 20 9.72 0.81 15.62
N PRO A 21 9.62 2.15 15.58
CA PRO A 21 10.77 3.03 15.66
C PRO A 21 11.48 2.93 17.03
N GLU A 22 12.76 3.28 17.09
CA GLU A 22 13.52 3.28 18.36
C GLU A 22 12.94 4.23 19.42
N THR A 23 12.20 5.24 18.99
CA THR A 23 11.45 6.15 19.87
C THR A 23 10.31 5.47 20.63
N GLY A 24 9.93 4.24 20.23
CA GLY A 24 8.89 3.43 20.83
C GLY A 24 7.47 3.71 20.30
N SER A 25 7.23 4.82 19.59
CA SER A 25 5.94 5.15 19.01
C SER A 25 6.07 6.14 17.86
N GLY A 26 5.08 6.17 16.96
CA GLY A 26 5.00 7.08 15.83
C GLY A 26 3.74 6.89 14.98
N PRO A 27 3.52 7.72 13.96
CA PRO A 27 2.43 7.51 13.01
C PRO A 27 2.54 6.16 12.29
N GLY A 28 1.40 5.51 12.05
CA GLY A 28 1.34 4.24 11.32
C GLY A 28 1.49 4.42 9.82
N VAL A 29 2.25 3.55 9.16
CA VAL A 29 2.36 3.49 7.69
C VAL A 29 2.26 2.04 7.22
N VAL A 30 1.31 1.78 6.32
CA VAL A 30 1.23 0.51 5.58
C VAL A 30 2.09 0.60 4.32
N VAL A 31 2.93 -0.42 4.09
CA VAL A 31 3.82 -0.52 2.93
C VAL A 31 3.39 -1.68 2.05
N LEU A 32 2.89 -1.39 0.86
CA LEU A 32 2.36 -2.40 -0.05
C LEU A 32 3.42 -2.90 -1.03
N GLN A 33 3.49 -4.22 -1.13
CA GLN A 33 4.47 -4.97 -1.91
C GLN A 33 4.29 -4.78 -3.42
N GLU A 34 5.37 -5.01 -4.16
CA GLU A 34 5.33 -5.22 -5.60
C GLU A 34 4.78 -6.63 -5.93
N TRP A 35 4.69 -6.95 -7.21
CA TRP A 35 4.26 -8.27 -7.69
C TRP A 35 5.18 -9.44 -7.29
N TRP A 36 6.37 -9.12 -6.73
CA TRP A 36 7.32 -10.12 -6.22
C TRP A 36 6.93 -10.72 -4.86
N GLY A 37 6.03 -10.08 -4.13
CA GLY A 37 5.65 -10.46 -2.77
C GLY A 37 6.38 -9.65 -1.69
N LEU A 38 6.31 -10.13 -0.45
CA LEU A 38 6.96 -9.49 0.71
C LEU A 38 8.46 -9.80 0.76
N VAL A 39 9.16 -9.37 -0.29
CA VAL A 39 10.61 -9.58 -0.45
C VAL A 39 11.44 -8.70 0.51
N PRO A 40 12.74 -9.01 0.73
CA PRO A 40 13.61 -8.24 1.62
C PRO A 40 13.66 -6.73 1.31
N GLN A 41 13.50 -6.33 0.05
CA GLN A 41 13.47 -4.93 -0.36
C GLN A 41 12.29 -4.17 0.27
N ILE A 42 11.10 -4.76 0.29
CA ILE A 42 9.90 -4.15 0.92
C ILE A 42 10.07 -4.08 2.44
N LYS A 43 10.62 -5.14 3.06
CA LYS A 43 10.98 -5.12 4.48
C LYS A 43 11.99 -4.00 4.79
N GLY A 44 12.96 -3.78 3.91
CA GLY A 44 13.92 -2.67 4.02
C GLY A 44 13.27 -1.28 3.90
N VAL A 45 12.14 -1.13 3.19
CA VAL A 45 11.37 0.12 3.22
C VAL A 45 10.78 0.35 4.60
N CYS A 46 10.19 -0.66 5.23
CA CYS A 46 9.68 -0.56 6.60
C CYS A 46 10.79 -0.20 7.60
N ASP A 47 11.97 -0.83 7.49
CA ASP A 47 13.11 -0.51 8.36
C ASP A 47 13.53 0.97 8.21
N ARG A 48 13.54 1.52 6.98
CA ARG A 48 13.86 2.94 6.74
C ARG A 48 12.80 3.87 7.30
N LEU A 49 11.51 3.58 7.08
CA LEU A 49 10.41 4.38 7.65
C LEU A 49 10.46 4.39 9.18
N ALA A 50 10.77 3.26 9.79
CA ALA A 50 10.96 3.22 11.25
C ALA A 50 12.17 4.05 11.70
N GLY A 51 13.23 4.11 10.90
CA GLY A 51 14.36 5.03 11.13
C GLY A 51 13.96 6.50 11.12
N GLU A 52 12.90 6.86 10.38
CA GLU A 52 12.31 8.21 10.31
C GLU A 52 11.19 8.42 11.33
N GLY A 53 10.94 7.45 12.22
CA GLY A 53 10.00 7.59 13.34
C GLY A 53 8.59 7.06 13.09
N PHE A 54 8.35 6.33 12.00
CA PHE A 54 7.05 5.71 11.72
C PHE A 54 6.95 4.29 12.29
N VAL A 55 5.75 3.86 12.66
CA VAL A 55 5.41 2.45 12.86
C VAL A 55 5.02 1.88 11.49
N ALA A 56 5.88 1.06 10.90
CA ALA A 56 5.70 0.57 9.54
C ALA A 56 5.28 -0.91 9.52
N LEU A 57 4.25 -1.23 8.74
CA LEU A 57 3.75 -2.59 8.52
C LEU A 57 3.63 -2.88 7.03
N ALA A 58 4.31 -3.93 6.57
CA ALA A 58 4.08 -4.47 5.24
C ALA A 58 3.27 -5.77 5.33
N PRO A 59 1.97 -5.78 4.95
CA PRO A 59 1.20 -7.01 4.88
C PRO A 59 1.76 -7.96 3.83
N ASP A 60 1.68 -9.26 4.09
CA ASP A 60 2.03 -10.31 3.15
C ASP A 60 0.78 -10.74 2.36
N LEU A 61 0.57 -10.12 1.21
CA LEU A 61 -0.62 -10.36 0.39
C LEU A 61 -0.61 -11.73 -0.30
N TYR A 62 0.56 -12.40 -0.36
CA TYR A 62 0.71 -13.72 -0.97
C TYR A 62 0.84 -14.85 0.07
N HIS A 63 0.64 -14.55 1.37
CA HIS A 63 0.57 -15.52 2.45
C HIS A 63 1.80 -16.45 2.51
N GLY A 64 3.00 -15.89 2.44
CA GLY A 64 4.28 -16.58 2.53
C GLY A 64 4.91 -16.93 1.19
N GLU A 65 4.21 -16.71 0.08
CA GLU A 65 4.77 -16.93 -1.24
C GLU A 65 5.47 -15.66 -1.77
N MET A 66 6.51 -15.87 -2.56
CA MET A 66 7.24 -14.79 -3.24
C MET A 66 7.91 -15.32 -4.50
N ALA A 67 8.35 -14.41 -5.34
CA ALA A 67 9.16 -14.71 -6.52
C ALA A 67 10.48 -13.93 -6.46
N GLU A 68 11.55 -14.56 -6.92
CA GLU A 68 12.82 -13.87 -7.13
C GLU A 68 12.73 -12.91 -8.33
N HIS A 69 13.55 -11.85 -8.37
CA HIS A 69 13.53 -10.86 -9.46
C HIS A 69 13.85 -11.42 -10.86
N THR A 70 14.30 -12.67 -10.94
CA THR A 70 14.52 -13.41 -12.19
C THR A 70 13.35 -14.32 -12.58
N GLU A 71 12.35 -14.48 -11.72
CA GLU A 71 11.21 -15.39 -11.90
C GLU A 71 9.95 -14.63 -12.33
N MET A 72 10.02 -13.96 -13.49
CA MET A 72 8.93 -13.11 -14.01
C MET A 72 7.60 -13.87 -14.16
N ASP A 73 7.65 -15.12 -14.66
CA ASP A 73 6.45 -15.95 -14.83
C ASP A 73 5.79 -16.25 -13.48
N ARG A 74 6.61 -16.59 -12.47
CA ARG A 74 6.10 -16.83 -11.10
C ARG A 74 5.48 -15.58 -10.49
N ALA A 75 6.13 -14.41 -10.65
CA ALA A 75 5.58 -13.14 -10.18
C ALA A 75 4.22 -12.84 -10.85
N GLY A 76 4.12 -13.08 -12.16
CA GLY A 76 2.87 -12.95 -12.92
C GLY A 76 1.77 -13.89 -12.42
N GLU A 77 2.10 -15.15 -12.13
CA GLU A 77 1.16 -16.13 -11.54
C GLU A 77 0.66 -15.67 -10.16
N LEU A 78 1.56 -15.20 -9.29
CA LEU A 78 1.20 -14.71 -7.96
C LEU A 78 0.27 -13.49 -8.06
N MET A 79 0.61 -12.52 -8.91
CA MET A 79 -0.20 -11.31 -9.09
C MET A 79 -1.59 -11.63 -9.66
N THR A 80 -1.67 -12.46 -10.69
CA THR A 80 -2.95 -12.83 -11.31
C THR A 80 -3.78 -13.78 -10.46
N GLY A 81 -3.12 -14.54 -9.59
CA GLY A 81 -3.73 -15.45 -8.62
C GLY A 81 -4.23 -14.78 -7.35
N LEU A 82 -3.91 -13.50 -7.09
CA LEU A 82 -4.35 -12.77 -5.91
C LEU A 82 -5.82 -12.32 -6.08
N PRO A 83 -6.78 -12.88 -5.32
CA PRO A 83 -8.16 -12.43 -5.40
C PRO A 83 -8.29 -10.98 -4.88
N PRO A 84 -8.98 -10.08 -5.60
CA PRO A 84 -9.15 -8.69 -5.17
C PRO A 84 -9.76 -8.54 -3.76
N GLU A 85 -10.73 -9.40 -3.42
CA GLU A 85 -11.37 -9.39 -2.11
C GLU A 85 -10.41 -9.83 -0.99
N GLN A 86 -9.48 -10.73 -1.28
CA GLN A 86 -8.42 -11.11 -0.33
C GLN A 86 -7.46 -9.95 -0.12
N ALA A 87 -6.97 -9.35 -1.21
CA ALA A 87 -6.08 -8.20 -1.13
C ALA A 87 -6.71 -7.05 -0.31
N ALA A 88 -7.94 -6.68 -0.63
CA ALA A 88 -8.68 -5.63 0.09
C ALA A 88 -8.81 -5.97 1.58
N ARG A 89 -9.24 -7.19 1.90
CA ARG A 89 -9.41 -7.65 3.29
C ARG A 89 -8.09 -7.61 4.08
N ASP A 90 -7.01 -8.10 3.49
CA ASP A 90 -5.72 -8.19 4.18
C ASP A 90 -5.09 -6.81 4.37
N MET A 91 -5.27 -5.89 3.41
CA MET A 91 -4.86 -4.49 3.53
C MET A 91 -5.68 -3.74 4.59
N SER A 92 -7.02 -3.90 4.60
CA SER A 92 -7.88 -3.31 5.64
C SER A 92 -7.49 -3.82 7.03
N ALA A 93 -7.24 -5.12 7.17
CA ALA A 93 -6.80 -5.73 8.42
C ALA A 93 -5.43 -5.21 8.89
N ALA A 94 -4.52 -4.91 7.95
CA ALA A 94 -3.25 -4.27 8.29
C ALA A 94 -3.43 -2.85 8.83
N ILE A 95 -4.40 -2.10 8.30
CA ILE A 95 -4.77 -0.77 8.82
C ILE A 95 -5.40 -0.91 10.21
N ASP A 96 -6.35 -1.84 10.40
CA ASP A 96 -6.93 -2.13 11.72
C ASP A 96 -5.84 -2.45 12.75
N PHE A 97 -4.94 -3.36 12.39
CA PHE A 97 -3.84 -3.77 13.26
C PHE A 97 -2.93 -2.60 13.66
N LEU A 98 -2.58 -1.72 12.71
CA LEU A 98 -1.77 -0.54 13.02
C LEU A 98 -2.51 0.45 13.91
N LEU A 99 -3.78 0.74 13.63
CA LEU A 99 -4.57 1.69 14.43
C LEU A 99 -4.79 1.20 15.87
N ASP A 100 -4.90 -0.13 16.06
CA ASP A 100 -5.04 -0.75 17.38
C ASP A 100 -3.69 -0.99 18.10
N HIS A 101 -2.55 -0.78 17.41
CA HIS A 101 -1.23 -1.09 17.97
C HIS A 101 -0.76 0.01 18.93
N ASP A 102 -0.34 -0.36 20.14
CA ASP A 102 0.06 0.56 21.22
C ASP A 102 1.16 1.57 20.81
N ALA A 103 2.02 1.21 19.87
CA ALA A 103 3.07 2.10 19.36
C ALA A 103 2.57 3.10 18.31
N THR A 104 1.39 2.90 17.73
CA THR A 104 0.86 3.80 16.70
C THR A 104 0.24 5.04 17.34
N THR A 105 0.56 6.22 16.79
CA THR A 105 -0.02 7.49 17.22
C THR A 105 -0.96 8.03 16.14
N GLY A 106 -2.05 8.68 16.58
CA GLY A 106 -3.09 9.21 15.69
C GLY A 106 -4.20 8.19 15.42
N ASP A 107 -5.19 8.62 14.66
CA ASP A 107 -6.43 7.89 14.33
C ASP A 107 -6.55 7.53 12.83
N ALA A 108 -5.50 7.81 12.07
CA ALA A 108 -5.37 7.45 10.67
C ALA A 108 -3.92 7.05 10.34
N VAL A 109 -3.74 6.28 9.27
CA VAL A 109 -2.42 5.81 8.80
C VAL A 109 -2.03 6.47 7.47
N GLY A 110 -0.74 6.41 7.15
CA GLY A 110 -0.24 6.59 5.79
C GLY A 110 -0.25 5.25 5.04
N VAL A 111 -0.36 5.29 3.72
CA VAL A 111 -0.18 4.11 2.85
C VAL A 111 0.79 4.46 1.74
N THR A 112 1.74 3.59 1.49
CA THR A 112 2.66 3.68 0.34
C THR A 112 2.84 2.32 -0.30
N GLY A 113 3.20 2.29 -1.57
CA GLY A 113 3.40 1.03 -2.27
C GLY A 113 4.03 1.25 -3.64
N PHE A 114 4.51 0.17 -4.23
CA PHE A 114 5.38 0.18 -5.41
C PHE A 114 4.80 -0.71 -6.52
N CYS A 115 4.75 -0.26 -7.77
CA CYS A 115 4.20 -0.99 -8.91
C CYS A 115 2.73 -1.43 -8.64
N MET A 116 2.45 -2.73 -8.57
CA MET A 116 1.18 -3.28 -8.10
C MET A 116 0.75 -2.64 -6.77
N GLY A 117 1.68 -2.51 -5.81
CA GLY A 117 1.44 -1.85 -4.54
C GLY A 117 1.11 -0.37 -4.67
N GLY A 118 1.61 0.32 -5.70
CA GLY A 118 1.22 1.69 -6.02
C GLY A 118 -0.25 1.78 -6.43
N MET A 119 -0.73 0.87 -7.29
CA MET A 119 -2.16 0.76 -7.60
C MET A 119 -2.99 0.48 -6.34
N LEU A 120 -2.57 -0.50 -5.55
CA LEU A 120 -3.26 -0.91 -4.32
C LEU A 120 -3.30 0.21 -3.28
N THR A 121 -2.28 1.09 -3.24
CA THR A 121 -2.24 2.28 -2.37
C THR A 121 -3.43 3.20 -2.61
N LEU A 122 -3.74 3.50 -3.87
CA LEU A 122 -4.89 4.35 -4.20
C LEU A 122 -6.23 3.62 -3.99
N LEU A 123 -6.28 2.32 -4.31
CA LEU A 123 -7.48 1.51 -4.10
C LEU A 123 -7.85 1.45 -2.61
N ILE A 124 -6.90 1.15 -1.74
CA ILE A 124 -7.18 1.04 -0.30
C ILE A 124 -7.46 2.41 0.33
N ALA A 125 -6.79 3.48 -0.12
CA ALA A 125 -7.08 4.82 0.34
C ALA A 125 -8.51 5.27 -0.01
N ALA A 126 -9.02 4.92 -1.19
CA ALA A 126 -10.39 5.18 -1.57
C ALA A 126 -11.41 4.31 -0.79
N LEU A 127 -11.04 3.06 -0.47
CA LEU A 127 -11.89 2.13 0.27
C LEU A 127 -12.02 2.51 1.75
N GLU A 128 -10.90 2.88 2.39
CA GLU A 128 -10.82 3.12 3.84
C GLU A 128 -11.15 4.57 4.25
N GLY A 129 -11.20 5.49 3.30
CA GLY A 129 -11.60 6.86 3.53
C GLY A 129 -10.76 7.57 4.60
N ASP A 130 -11.42 8.12 5.60
CA ASP A 130 -10.79 8.92 6.67
C ASP A 130 -9.75 8.16 7.53
N ARG A 131 -9.70 6.85 7.41
CA ARG A 131 -8.69 6.02 8.10
C ARG A 131 -7.31 6.08 7.42
N VAL A 132 -7.25 6.61 6.19
CA VAL A 132 -6.00 6.87 5.46
C VAL A 132 -5.84 8.38 5.29
N ALA A 133 -4.88 8.96 6.00
CA ALA A 133 -4.63 10.41 5.96
C ALA A 133 -3.75 10.82 4.76
N ALA A 134 -2.84 9.94 4.33
CA ALA A 134 -1.91 10.20 3.23
C ALA A 134 -1.66 8.93 2.41
N ALA A 135 -1.55 9.10 1.09
CA ALA A 135 -1.25 8.02 0.16
C ALA A 135 -0.10 8.43 -0.78
N ALA A 136 0.95 7.62 -0.79
CA ALA A 136 2.13 7.85 -1.62
C ALA A 136 2.37 6.66 -2.57
N PRO A 137 1.67 6.58 -3.72
CA PRO A 137 1.88 5.54 -4.72
C PRO A 137 3.16 5.81 -5.53
N PHE A 138 3.96 4.76 -5.73
CA PHE A 138 5.14 4.79 -6.59
C PHE A 138 4.92 3.93 -7.84
N TYR A 139 5.09 4.52 -9.03
CA TYR A 139 5.01 3.90 -10.36
C TYR A 139 3.88 2.85 -10.50
N GLY A 140 2.68 3.22 -10.02
CA GLY A 140 1.48 2.39 -10.14
C GLY A 140 0.22 3.19 -9.83
N ALA A 141 -0.80 3.07 -10.67
CA ALA A 141 -2.10 3.69 -10.47
C ALA A 141 -3.21 2.83 -11.09
N PRO A 142 -4.40 2.75 -10.49
CA PRO A 142 -5.54 2.07 -11.09
C PRO A 142 -6.10 2.91 -12.24
N LEU A 143 -5.97 2.41 -13.46
CA LEU A 143 -6.42 3.07 -14.68
C LEU A 143 -7.59 2.32 -15.32
N GLY A 144 -8.45 3.04 -16.04
CA GLY A 144 -9.58 2.47 -16.78
C GLY A 144 -10.59 1.77 -15.86
N ASP A 145 -11.04 0.59 -16.28
CA ASP A 145 -12.05 -0.20 -15.55
C ASP A 145 -11.61 -0.69 -14.16
N GLY A 146 -10.32 -0.55 -13.84
CA GLY A 146 -9.77 -0.87 -12.52
C GLY A 146 -9.85 0.28 -11.51
N ALA A 147 -10.32 1.47 -11.91
CA ALA A 147 -10.46 2.61 -11.02
C ALA A 147 -11.60 2.38 -10.00
N PRO A 148 -11.38 2.73 -8.71
CA PRO A 148 -12.42 2.62 -7.69
C PRO A 148 -13.42 3.79 -7.78
N ASP A 149 -14.45 3.74 -6.93
CA ASP A 149 -15.23 4.94 -6.61
C ASP A 149 -14.36 5.91 -5.79
N TRP A 150 -13.97 7.00 -6.40
CA TRP A 150 -13.13 8.03 -5.78
C TRP A 150 -13.86 8.88 -4.74
N SER A 151 -15.17 8.71 -4.56
CA SER A 151 -15.93 9.48 -3.56
C SER A 151 -15.46 9.20 -2.12
N GLY A 152 -14.90 8.02 -1.86
CA GLY A 152 -14.31 7.65 -0.58
C GLY A 152 -12.89 8.18 -0.33
N LEU A 153 -12.18 8.65 -1.35
CA LEU A 153 -10.79 9.12 -1.20
C LEU A 153 -10.74 10.45 -0.44
N SER A 154 -10.32 10.41 0.82
CA SER A 154 -10.10 11.59 1.67
C SER A 154 -8.62 11.89 1.92
N ALA A 155 -7.75 10.94 1.64
CA ALA A 155 -6.30 11.07 1.81
C ALA A 155 -5.70 12.18 0.93
N ALA A 156 -4.69 12.89 1.45
CA ALA A 156 -3.78 13.66 0.61
C ALA A 156 -2.90 12.68 -0.19
N VAL A 157 -2.83 12.87 -1.51
CA VAL A 157 -2.10 11.97 -2.42
C VAL A 157 -0.91 12.67 -3.03
N GLU A 158 0.28 12.12 -2.86
CA GLU A 158 1.49 12.51 -3.57
C GLU A 158 2.09 11.28 -4.29
N GLY A 159 1.82 11.17 -5.59
CA GLY A 159 2.26 10.01 -6.39
C GLY A 159 3.49 10.30 -7.22
N HIS A 160 4.41 9.35 -7.25
CA HIS A 160 5.68 9.41 -7.98
C HIS A 160 5.64 8.43 -9.16
N LEU A 161 5.43 8.97 -10.37
CA LEU A 161 5.28 8.21 -11.61
C LEU A 161 6.45 8.53 -12.57
N ALA A 162 6.82 7.56 -13.39
CA ALA A 162 7.90 7.74 -14.34
C ALA A 162 7.43 8.52 -15.59
N GLU A 163 8.33 9.30 -16.19
CA GLU A 163 8.07 10.00 -17.46
C GLU A 163 8.07 9.07 -18.67
N ASN A 164 8.72 7.90 -18.55
CA ASN A 164 8.81 6.89 -19.60
C ASN A 164 8.34 5.56 -19.00
N ASP A 165 7.06 5.29 -19.08
CA ASP A 165 6.42 4.08 -18.55
C ASP A 165 5.34 3.61 -19.53
N ASP A 166 5.51 2.40 -20.05
CA ASP A 166 4.56 1.80 -20.99
C ASP A 166 3.32 1.25 -20.31
N PHE A 167 3.39 0.96 -18.99
CA PHE A 167 2.25 0.44 -18.20
C PHE A 167 1.39 1.57 -17.63
N PHE A 168 2.02 2.67 -17.22
CA PHE A 168 1.37 3.84 -16.63
C PHE A 168 1.75 5.11 -17.40
N PRO A 169 1.27 5.28 -18.65
CA PRO A 169 1.67 6.41 -19.50
C PRO A 169 1.37 7.75 -18.85
N PRO A 170 2.25 8.75 -18.94
CA PRO A 170 2.07 10.07 -18.33
C PRO A 170 0.74 10.74 -18.68
N GLU A 171 0.23 10.53 -19.89
CA GLU A 171 -1.05 11.09 -20.33
C GLU A 171 -2.22 10.54 -19.51
N ALA A 172 -2.24 9.21 -19.26
CA ALA A 172 -3.27 8.56 -18.47
C ALA A 172 -3.20 8.97 -16.98
N ILE A 173 -1.98 9.10 -16.45
CA ILE A 173 -1.76 9.58 -15.08
C ILE A 173 -2.19 11.03 -14.91
N ASN A 174 -1.86 11.90 -15.87
CA ASN A 174 -2.26 13.30 -15.84
C ASN A 174 -3.79 13.45 -15.94
N ALA A 175 -4.45 12.62 -16.77
CA ALA A 175 -5.91 12.59 -16.86
C ALA A 175 -6.53 12.17 -15.53
N LEU A 176 -6.07 11.06 -14.93
CA LEU A 176 -6.52 10.63 -13.60
C LEU A 176 -6.34 11.73 -12.55
N GLY A 177 -5.18 12.38 -12.52
CA GLY A 177 -4.92 13.48 -11.59
C GLY A 177 -5.83 14.70 -11.82
N ALA A 178 -6.20 14.99 -13.06
CA ALA A 178 -7.15 16.05 -13.38
C ALA A 178 -8.56 15.70 -12.89
N ASP A 179 -9.03 14.48 -13.16
CA ASP A 179 -10.35 13.99 -12.75
C ASP A 179 -10.50 13.98 -11.22
N LEU A 180 -9.45 13.53 -10.50
CA LEU A 180 -9.44 13.53 -9.04
C LEU A 180 -9.49 14.94 -8.46
N ARG A 181 -8.74 15.90 -9.02
CA ARG A 181 -8.79 17.30 -8.58
C ARG A 181 -10.13 17.95 -8.88
N GLU A 182 -10.75 17.65 -10.04
CA GLU A 182 -12.10 18.12 -10.37
C GLU A 182 -13.15 17.57 -9.40
N ALA A 183 -12.95 16.32 -8.94
CA ALA A 183 -13.75 15.71 -7.87
C ALA A 183 -13.43 16.27 -6.47
N GLY A 184 -12.56 17.27 -6.35
CA GLY A 184 -12.20 17.93 -5.09
C GLY A 184 -11.22 17.14 -4.23
N ARG A 185 -10.45 16.21 -4.82
CA ARG A 185 -9.43 15.42 -4.10
C ARG A 185 -8.09 16.15 -4.10
N ASP A 186 -7.36 16.05 -2.99
CA ASP A 186 -6.01 16.63 -2.84
C ASP A 186 -4.98 15.68 -3.45
N VAL A 187 -4.65 15.89 -4.73
CA VAL A 187 -3.80 14.97 -5.50
C VAL A 187 -2.73 15.70 -6.29
N VAL A 188 -1.49 15.26 -6.13
CA VAL A 188 -0.31 15.62 -6.92
C VAL A 188 0.32 14.35 -7.47
N PHE A 189 0.56 14.34 -8.81
CA PHE A 189 1.31 13.29 -9.48
C PHE A 189 2.53 13.87 -10.18
#